data_750a9be5af787f7bc440a886cfe267fb
#
_entry.id   750a9be5af787f7bc440a886cfe267fb
#
_cell.length_a   1.000
_cell.length_b   1.000
_cell.length_c   1.000
_cell.angle_alpha   90.00
_cell.angle_beta   90.00
_cell.angle_gamma   90.00
#
_symmetry.space_group_name_H-M   'P 1'
#
loop_
_entity.id
_entity.type
_entity.pdbx_description
1 polymer ?
#
loop_
_entity_poly.entity_id
_entity_poly.type
_entity_poly.pdbx_seq_one_letter_code
_entity_poly.pdbx_strand_id
1 'polypeptide(L)'
;TELSEVVETFVGQFYLQGSQMRTLPGEILLDFNLSDKTLLADSLSELAGRKINVQTKPRGDRARYLKLARTNAATALTSKLSQQSTVHQRLTALASVLKLPEVKRMECFDISHTMGEQTVASC
;
A
#
# COMPACT_ATOMS: atom_id res chain seq x y z
N THR A 1 -2.14 14.89 -11.93
CA THR A 1 -1.15 14.65 -10.86
C THR A 1 0.00 13.86 -11.45
N GLU A 2 1.21 14.42 -11.40
CA GLU A 2 2.39 13.70 -11.89
C GLU A 2 2.71 12.52 -10.94
N LEU A 3 3.20 11.43 -11.52
CA LEU A 3 3.55 10.23 -10.76
C LEU A 3 4.63 10.51 -9.67
N SER A 4 5.50 11.48 -9.92
CA SER A 4 6.49 11.97 -8.96
C SER A 4 5.86 12.53 -7.69
N GLU A 5 4.80 13.34 -7.81
CA GLU A 5 4.05 13.89 -6.66
C GLU A 5 3.36 12.79 -5.85
N VAL A 6 2.80 11.79 -6.54
CA VAL A 6 2.18 10.63 -5.88
C VAL A 6 3.21 9.86 -5.06
N VAL A 7 4.40 9.61 -5.61
CA VAL A 7 5.48 8.89 -4.92
C VAL A 7 6.01 9.71 -3.74
N GLU A 8 6.18 11.01 -3.89
CA GLU A 8 6.64 11.91 -2.83
C GLU A 8 5.66 11.93 -1.66
N THR A 9 4.38 12.12 -1.96
CA THR A 9 3.29 12.06 -0.97
C THR A 9 3.25 10.70 -0.28
N PHE A 10 3.38 9.61 -1.02
CA PHE A 10 3.38 8.25 -0.46
C PHE A 10 4.55 8.03 0.49
N VAL A 11 5.77 8.41 0.12
CA VAL A 11 6.97 8.26 0.97
C VAL A 11 6.81 9.08 2.25
N GLY A 12 6.32 10.32 2.12
CA GLY A 12 6.00 11.17 3.27
C GLY A 12 4.98 10.52 4.20
N GLN A 13 3.84 10.10 3.68
CA GLN A 13 2.79 9.44 4.49
C GLN A 13 3.28 8.12 5.11
N PHE A 14 4.04 7.33 4.37
CA PHE A 14 4.49 6.03 4.82
C PHE A 14 5.45 6.11 6.02
N TYR A 15 6.35 7.08 6.03
CA TYR A 15 7.36 7.21 7.07
C TYR A 15 7.06 8.27 8.12
N LEU A 16 6.36 9.36 7.75
CA LEU A 16 6.12 10.50 8.65
C LEU A 16 4.78 10.38 9.41
N GLN A 17 3.76 9.72 8.83
CA GLN A 17 2.42 9.65 9.41
C GLN A 17 2.05 8.27 9.97
N GLY A 18 2.91 7.27 9.83
CA GLY A 18 2.65 5.93 10.34
C GLY A 18 2.58 5.90 11.87
N SER A 19 1.44 5.49 12.44
CA SER A 19 1.23 5.36 13.89
C SER A 19 2.11 4.30 14.58
N GLN A 20 2.82 3.48 13.80
CA GLN A 20 3.87 2.59 14.29
C GLN A 20 5.20 3.13 13.79
N MET A 21 6.14 3.39 14.70
CA MET A 21 7.52 3.76 14.40
C MET A 21 8.15 2.69 13.48
N ARG A 22 8.01 2.89 12.17
CA ARG A 22 8.68 2.03 11.21
C ARG A 22 10.17 2.34 11.26
N THR A 23 10.99 1.30 11.24
CA THR A 23 12.44 1.47 11.16
C THR A 23 12.78 2.20 9.85
N LEU A 24 13.28 3.43 9.97
CA LEU A 24 13.72 4.21 8.83
C LEU A 24 14.99 3.58 8.23
N PRO A 25 15.02 3.29 6.92
CA PRO A 25 16.23 2.81 6.27
C PRO A 25 17.29 3.92 6.16
N GLY A 26 18.55 3.56 6.01
CA GLY A 26 19.63 4.55 5.76
C GLY A 26 19.58 5.17 4.36
N GLU A 27 18.91 4.51 3.44
CA GLU A 27 18.82 4.92 2.04
C GLU A 27 17.46 4.55 1.44
N ILE A 28 16.86 5.47 0.70
CA ILE A 28 15.64 5.27 -0.07
C ILE A 28 15.96 5.45 -1.55
N LEU A 29 15.62 4.46 -2.36
CA LEU A 29 15.86 4.45 -3.80
C LEU A 29 14.56 4.72 -4.54
N LEU A 30 14.55 5.70 -5.42
CA LEU A 30 13.39 6.08 -6.23
C LEU A 30 13.73 6.10 -7.72
N ASP A 31 12.76 5.78 -8.54
CA ASP A 31 12.88 5.80 -10.00
C ASP A 31 12.47 7.15 -10.61
N PHE A 32 11.98 8.04 -9.79
CA PHE A 32 11.47 9.34 -10.20
C PHE A 32 12.33 10.45 -9.63
N ASN A 33 12.47 11.53 -10.39
CA ASN A 33 12.99 12.76 -9.82
C ASN A 33 11.91 13.37 -8.95
N LEU A 34 12.27 13.75 -7.75
CA LEU A 34 11.39 14.47 -6.83
C LEU A 34 11.63 15.97 -6.98
N SER A 35 10.57 16.75 -6.84
CA SER A 35 10.67 18.21 -6.86
C SER A 35 11.46 18.72 -5.66
N ASP A 36 11.17 18.17 -4.47
CA ASP A 36 11.75 18.59 -3.20
C ASP A 36 12.50 17.45 -2.48
N LYS A 37 13.35 16.75 -3.26
CA LYS A 37 14.18 15.65 -2.75
C LYS A 37 14.95 15.98 -1.48
N THR A 38 15.50 17.21 -1.39
CA THR A 38 16.31 17.65 -0.26
C THR A 38 15.42 17.80 0.98
N LEU A 39 14.29 18.45 0.84
CA LEU A 39 13.34 18.63 1.93
C LEU A 39 12.85 17.28 2.49
N LEU A 40 12.53 16.34 1.62
CA LEU A 40 12.14 14.99 2.04
C LEU A 40 13.27 14.28 2.80
N ALA A 41 14.52 14.33 2.28
CA ALA A 41 15.68 13.71 2.92
C ALA A 41 15.97 14.33 4.29
N ASP A 42 15.86 15.64 4.42
CA ASP A 42 16.09 16.38 5.66
C ASP A 42 15.01 16.03 6.71
N SER A 43 13.73 16.04 6.34
CA SER A 43 12.62 15.66 7.22
C SER A 43 12.74 14.22 7.72
N LEU A 44 13.12 13.30 6.84
CA LEU A 44 13.34 11.89 7.23
C LEU A 44 14.57 11.73 8.13
N SER A 45 15.61 12.52 7.90
CA SER A 45 16.84 12.50 8.70
C SER A 45 16.61 13.06 10.10
N GLU A 46 15.82 14.12 10.21
CA GLU A 46 15.40 14.70 11.50
C GLU A 46 14.60 13.67 12.31
N LEU A 47 13.60 13.04 11.69
CA LEU A 47 12.80 12.00 12.32
C LEU A 47 13.64 10.79 12.77
N ALA A 48 14.64 10.41 11.97
CA ALA A 48 15.51 9.25 12.25
C ALA A 48 16.60 9.55 13.27
N GLY A 49 16.89 10.82 13.58
CA GLY A 49 18.06 11.25 14.36
C GLY A 49 19.40 10.92 13.69
N ARG A 50 19.40 10.60 12.38
CA ARG A 50 20.58 10.28 11.57
C ARG A 50 20.33 10.57 10.11
N LYS A 51 21.41 10.73 9.35
CA LYS A 51 21.30 11.03 7.91
C LYS A 51 20.62 9.91 7.15
N ILE A 52 19.57 10.26 6.40
CA ILE A 52 18.88 9.41 5.44
C ILE A 52 19.17 9.91 4.03
N ASN A 53 19.62 9.03 3.16
CA ASN A 53 19.89 9.37 1.76
C ASN A 53 18.68 9.01 0.89
N VAL A 54 18.21 9.95 0.09
CA VAL A 54 17.22 9.71 -0.97
C VAL A 54 17.94 9.75 -2.31
N GLN A 55 17.99 8.64 -3.03
CA GLN A 55 18.61 8.55 -4.34
C GLN A 55 17.56 8.39 -5.43
N THR A 56 17.67 9.22 -6.45
CA THR A 56 16.87 9.14 -7.67
C THR A 56 17.74 8.62 -8.81
N LYS A 57 17.22 7.66 -9.59
CA LYS A 57 17.94 7.04 -10.72
C LYS A 57 19.31 6.44 -10.33
N PRO A 58 19.36 5.53 -9.36
CA PRO A 58 20.60 4.92 -8.92
C PRO A 58 21.24 4.07 -10.03
N ARG A 59 22.54 3.79 -9.89
CA ARG A 59 23.32 2.94 -10.80
C ARG A 59 23.80 1.67 -10.09
N GLY A 60 24.32 0.71 -10.86
CA GLY A 60 24.91 -0.52 -10.33
C GLY A 60 23.89 -1.39 -9.59
N ASP A 61 24.29 -1.94 -8.45
CA ASP A 61 23.43 -2.85 -7.67
C ASP A 61 22.16 -2.18 -7.16
N ARG A 62 22.21 -0.90 -6.83
CA ARG A 62 21.03 -0.12 -6.44
C ARG A 62 19.98 -0.06 -7.54
N ALA A 63 20.40 0.04 -8.81
CA ALA A 63 19.49 -0.01 -9.95
C ALA A 63 18.83 -1.41 -10.08
N ARG A 64 19.54 -2.49 -9.69
CA ARG A 64 18.96 -3.86 -9.67
C ARG A 64 17.86 -3.98 -8.63
N TYR A 65 18.04 -3.43 -7.42
CA TYR A 65 16.99 -3.40 -6.40
C TYR A 65 15.77 -2.61 -6.86
N LEU A 66 16.00 -1.46 -7.51
CA LEU A 66 14.90 -0.66 -8.05
C LEU A 66 14.12 -1.40 -9.14
N LYS A 67 14.82 -2.12 -10.02
CA LYS A 67 14.19 -2.98 -11.03
C LYS A 67 13.33 -4.09 -10.38
N LEU A 68 13.84 -4.71 -9.33
CA LEU A 68 13.10 -5.74 -8.58
C LEU A 68 11.85 -5.14 -7.94
N ALA A 69 11.96 -3.98 -7.30
CA ALA A 69 10.83 -3.27 -6.71
C ALA A 69 9.76 -2.94 -7.75
N ARG A 70 10.16 -2.47 -8.93
CA ARG A 70 9.25 -2.19 -10.06
C ARG A 70 8.52 -3.45 -10.53
N THR A 71 9.24 -4.57 -10.68
CA THR A 71 8.64 -5.86 -11.06
C THR A 71 7.63 -6.32 -10.02
N ASN A 72 7.98 -6.24 -8.74
CA ASN A 72 7.09 -6.60 -7.65
C ASN A 72 5.84 -5.73 -7.61
N ALA A 73 5.98 -4.42 -7.78
CA ALA A 73 4.86 -3.49 -7.85
C ALA A 73 3.92 -3.80 -9.02
N ALA A 74 4.46 -4.07 -10.22
CA ALA A 74 3.67 -4.43 -11.38
C ALA A 74 2.90 -5.75 -11.16
N THR A 75 3.55 -6.76 -10.59
CA THR A 75 2.91 -8.04 -10.26
C THR A 75 1.81 -7.88 -9.22
N ALA A 76 2.07 -7.11 -8.16
CA ALA A 76 1.08 -6.83 -7.13
C ALA A 76 -0.13 -6.05 -7.68
N LEU A 77 0.09 -5.08 -8.56
CA LEU A 77 -0.97 -4.33 -9.21
C LEU A 77 -1.84 -5.24 -10.08
N THR A 78 -1.22 -6.07 -10.93
CA THR A 78 -1.94 -7.04 -11.78
C THR A 78 -2.78 -7.99 -10.94
N SER A 79 -2.22 -8.52 -9.86
CA SER A 79 -2.95 -9.41 -8.94
C SER A 79 -4.15 -8.70 -8.30
N LYS A 80 -3.95 -7.47 -7.83
CA LYS A 80 -5.03 -6.67 -7.21
C LYS A 80 -6.16 -6.35 -8.18
N LEU A 81 -5.83 -5.98 -9.42
CA LEU A 81 -6.83 -5.71 -10.46
C LEU A 81 -7.62 -6.98 -10.83
N SER A 82 -6.94 -8.12 -10.94
CA SER A 82 -7.59 -9.42 -11.19
C SER A 82 -8.54 -9.80 -10.06
N GLN A 83 -8.13 -9.62 -8.79
CA GLN A 83 -8.99 -9.87 -7.63
C GLN A 83 -10.23 -8.97 -7.63
N GLN A 84 -10.07 -7.68 -7.91
CA GLN A 84 -11.20 -6.74 -7.99
C GLN A 84 -12.20 -7.14 -9.08
N SER A 85 -11.69 -7.51 -10.27
CA SER A 85 -12.53 -8.01 -11.37
C SER A 85 -13.32 -9.25 -10.96
N THR A 86 -12.67 -10.20 -10.29
CA THR A 86 -13.31 -11.44 -9.81
C THR A 86 -14.40 -11.15 -8.76
N VAL A 87 -14.13 -10.24 -7.82
CA VAL A 87 -15.13 -9.84 -6.80
C VAL A 87 -16.33 -9.18 -7.48
N HIS A 88 -16.10 -8.26 -8.40
CA HIS A 88 -17.19 -7.61 -9.14
C HIS A 88 -18.05 -8.62 -9.91
N GLN A 89 -17.45 -9.58 -10.61
CA GLN A 89 -18.16 -10.64 -11.32
C GLN A 89 -19.00 -11.49 -10.37
N ARG A 90 -18.48 -11.86 -9.20
CA ARG A 90 -19.19 -12.63 -8.18
C ARG A 90 -20.39 -11.87 -7.62
N LEU A 91 -20.22 -10.57 -7.32
CA LEU A 91 -21.31 -9.72 -6.84
C LEU A 91 -22.40 -9.53 -7.90
N THR A 92 -22.03 -9.39 -9.17
CA THR A 92 -22.97 -9.30 -10.29
C THR A 92 -23.76 -10.61 -10.45
N ALA A 93 -23.08 -11.74 -10.40
CA ALA A 93 -23.75 -13.05 -10.47
C ALA A 93 -24.72 -13.27 -9.29
N LEU A 94 -24.30 -12.88 -8.07
CA LEU A 94 -25.15 -12.95 -6.89
C LEU A 94 -26.38 -12.03 -7.02
N ALA A 95 -26.20 -10.80 -7.47
CA ALA A 95 -27.30 -9.88 -7.73
C ALA A 95 -28.31 -10.47 -8.70
N SER A 96 -27.86 -11.12 -9.78
CA SER A 96 -28.70 -11.80 -10.75
C SER A 96 -29.52 -12.94 -10.14
N VAL A 97 -28.87 -13.80 -9.34
CA VAL A 97 -29.54 -14.92 -8.66
C VAL A 97 -30.59 -14.43 -7.66
N LEU A 98 -30.26 -13.38 -6.90
CA LEU A 98 -31.16 -12.80 -5.89
C LEU A 98 -32.18 -11.83 -6.47
N LYS A 99 -32.15 -11.57 -7.77
CA LYS A 99 -33.01 -10.59 -8.48
C LYS A 99 -32.92 -9.19 -7.87
N LEU A 100 -31.73 -8.79 -7.44
CA LEU A 100 -31.44 -7.46 -6.92
C LEU A 100 -30.90 -6.56 -8.03
N PRO A 101 -31.19 -5.24 -8.02
CA PRO A 101 -30.72 -4.33 -9.05
C PRO A 101 -29.20 -4.19 -9.03
N GLU A 102 -28.58 -4.21 -7.84
CA GLU A 102 -27.14 -4.12 -7.65
C GLU A 102 -26.76 -4.62 -6.25
N VAL A 103 -25.57 -5.27 -6.13
CA VAL A 103 -24.96 -5.61 -4.85
C VAL A 103 -23.59 -4.95 -4.78
N LYS A 104 -23.45 -3.89 -3.98
CA LYS A 104 -22.19 -3.13 -3.80
C LYS A 104 -21.34 -3.67 -2.66
N ARG A 105 -21.99 -4.23 -1.63
CA ARG A 105 -21.34 -4.69 -0.41
C ARG A 105 -22.04 -5.94 0.10
N MET A 106 -21.25 -6.86 0.60
CA MET A 106 -21.71 -8.05 1.29
C MET A 106 -20.90 -8.20 2.57
N GLU A 107 -21.59 -8.45 3.67
CA GLU A 107 -21.00 -8.66 4.98
C GLU A 107 -21.34 -10.04 5.49
N CYS A 108 -20.42 -10.67 6.17
CA CYS A 108 -20.63 -11.95 6.84
C CYS A 108 -20.29 -11.78 8.32
N PHE A 109 -21.18 -12.22 9.19
CA PHE A 109 -20.97 -12.20 10.62
C PHE A 109 -20.83 -13.64 11.12
N ASP A 110 -19.68 -13.91 11.73
CA ASP A 110 -19.46 -15.16 12.45
C ASP A 110 -19.72 -14.93 13.94
N ILE A 111 -20.56 -15.77 14.51
CA ILE A 111 -20.94 -15.70 15.93
C ILE A 111 -20.40 -16.94 16.61
N SER A 112 -19.38 -16.78 17.43
CA SER A 112 -18.78 -17.87 18.20
C SER A 112 -19.20 -17.84 19.67
N HIS A 113 -19.45 -19.02 20.21
CA HIS A 113 -19.75 -19.22 21.63
C HIS A 113 -18.61 -20.02 22.28
N THR A 114 -18.08 -19.53 23.37
CA THR A 114 -17.17 -20.30 24.22
C THR A 114 -17.94 -20.81 25.42
N MET A 115 -18.37 -22.08 25.39
CA MET A 115 -19.07 -22.77 26.48
C MET A 115 -20.32 -22.05 27.06
N GLY A 116 -21.07 -21.32 26.23
CA GLY A 116 -22.28 -20.64 26.66
C GLY A 116 -22.11 -19.30 27.36
N GLU A 117 -20.89 -18.84 27.53
CA GLU A 117 -20.58 -17.52 28.07
C GLU A 117 -19.82 -16.66 27.05
N GLN A 118 -20.10 -15.36 27.06
CA GLN A 118 -19.45 -14.34 26.21
C GLN A 118 -19.53 -14.62 24.70
N THR A 119 -20.70 -14.35 24.13
CA THR A 119 -20.88 -14.36 22.67
C THR A 119 -20.04 -13.27 22.01
N VAL A 120 -19.19 -13.63 21.06
CA VAL A 120 -18.38 -12.70 20.25
C VAL A 120 -18.81 -12.81 18.80
N ALA A 121 -19.04 -11.66 18.17
CA ALA A 121 -19.33 -11.58 16.75
C ALA A 121 -18.14 -10.90 16.03
N SER A 122 -17.73 -11.46 14.90
CA SER A 122 -16.75 -10.84 13.98
C SER A 122 -17.33 -10.66 12.60
N CYS A 123 -16.93 -9.58 11.96
CA CYS A 123 -17.32 -9.25 10.60
C CYS A 123 -16.09 -9.22 9.68
#